data_fdde989ce6594a4f1bbf3f2356284e73
#
_entry.id   fdde989ce6594a4f1bbf3f2356284e73
#
_cell.length_a   1.000
_cell.length_b   1.000
_cell.length_c   1.000
_cell.angle_alpha   90.00
_cell.angle_beta   90.00
_cell.angle_gamma   90.00
#
_symmetry.space_group_name_H-M   'P 1'
#
loop_
_entity.id
_entity.type
_entity.pdbx_description
1 polymer ?
#
loop_
_entity_poly.entity_id
_entity_poly.type
_entity_poly.pdbx_seq_one_letter_code
_entity_poly.pdbx_strand_id
1 'polypeptide(L)'
;YLRGETDGIPKNAEWASKLCDIEAERIRSLARRMAKEPCLLTISWSLQRTENGDQPYWMIGVLGAMLGNLGLPGQGVAYGYGSIHNYGFGGRPALPFPVADLPKGQNKISTYIPVARIADMLLDPGGTVPFNGKELTYPDIKLIYWAGGNPYHHHQDLNRLREAWSKPETIIVNDPFWTAT
;
A
#
# COMPACT_ATOMS: atom_id res chain seq x y z
N TYR A 1 8.68 -19.34 -9.14
CA TYR A 1 8.58 -18.10 -9.94
C TYR A 1 9.97 -17.55 -10.32
N LEU A 2 10.85 -17.24 -9.34
CA LEU A 2 12.17 -16.61 -9.60
C LEU A 2 13.06 -17.41 -10.56
N ARG A 3 13.02 -18.73 -10.52
CA ARG A 3 13.76 -19.61 -11.44
C ARG A 3 13.10 -19.78 -12.82
N GLY A 4 11.90 -19.21 -13.01
CA GLY A 4 11.15 -19.35 -14.24
C GLY A 4 10.39 -20.68 -14.37
N GLU A 5 10.23 -21.42 -13.29
CA GLU A 5 9.55 -22.74 -13.32
C GLU A 5 8.04 -22.60 -13.58
N THR A 6 7.45 -21.43 -13.30
CA THR A 6 6.02 -21.17 -13.49
C THR A 6 5.66 -20.59 -14.86
N ASP A 7 6.58 -19.85 -15.49
CA ASP A 7 6.32 -19.10 -16.72
C ASP A 7 7.42 -19.23 -17.79
N GLY A 8 8.41 -20.09 -17.56
CA GLY A 8 9.53 -20.31 -18.46
C GLY A 8 10.55 -19.17 -18.50
N ILE A 9 10.39 -18.13 -17.66
CA ILE A 9 11.24 -16.92 -17.71
C ILE A 9 12.01 -16.76 -16.39
N PRO A 10 13.32 -17.07 -16.32
CA PRO A 10 14.12 -16.81 -15.14
C PRO A 10 14.22 -15.29 -14.85
N LYS A 11 13.95 -14.90 -13.61
CA LYS A 11 14.02 -13.50 -13.17
C LYS A 11 15.45 -13.16 -12.73
N ASN A 12 16.38 -13.27 -13.66
CA ASN A 12 17.80 -13.00 -13.46
C ASN A 12 18.13 -11.51 -13.67
N ALA A 13 19.42 -11.16 -13.54
CA ALA A 13 19.86 -9.76 -13.70
C ALA A 13 19.64 -9.23 -15.12
N GLU A 14 19.73 -10.08 -16.15
CA GLU A 14 19.47 -9.70 -17.55
C GLU A 14 17.97 -9.39 -17.77
N TRP A 15 17.11 -10.19 -17.18
CA TRP A 15 15.67 -9.92 -17.22
C TRP A 15 15.34 -8.60 -16.51
N ALA A 16 15.87 -8.39 -15.30
CA ALA A 16 15.64 -7.19 -14.53
C ALA A 16 16.19 -5.94 -15.22
N SER A 17 17.39 -6.03 -15.81
CA SER A 17 18.05 -4.94 -16.54
C SER A 17 17.16 -4.35 -17.64
N LYS A 18 16.45 -5.19 -18.37
CA LYS A 18 15.53 -4.76 -19.44
C LYS A 18 14.30 -4.01 -18.92
N LEU A 19 13.93 -4.23 -17.67
CA LEU A 19 12.73 -3.63 -17.06
C LEU A 19 13.04 -2.34 -16.30
N CYS A 20 14.20 -2.29 -15.63
CA CYS A 20 14.54 -1.17 -14.74
C CYS A 20 15.64 -0.26 -15.28
N ASP A 21 16.16 -0.55 -16.50
CA ASP A 21 17.22 0.23 -17.14
C ASP A 21 18.51 0.35 -16.28
N ILE A 22 18.79 -0.68 -15.47
CA ILE A 22 20.02 -0.81 -14.69
C ILE A 22 20.87 -1.93 -15.28
N GLU A 23 22.14 -1.69 -15.52
CA GLU A 23 23.05 -2.70 -16.07
C GLU A 23 23.06 -3.99 -15.23
N ALA A 24 22.97 -5.15 -15.89
CA ALA A 24 22.88 -6.45 -15.23
C ALA A 24 24.06 -6.71 -14.26
N GLU A 25 25.28 -6.28 -14.62
CA GLU A 25 26.44 -6.48 -13.75
C GLU A 25 26.37 -5.59 -12.49
N ARG A 26 25.76 -4.41 -12.59
CA ARG A 26 25.51 -3.56 -11.43
C ARG A 26 24.52 -4.22 -10.46
N ILE A 27 23.46 -4.86 -10.99
CA ILE A 27 22.50 -5.63 -10.18
C ILE A 27 23.21 -6.78 -9.47
N ARG A 28 24.05 -7.55 -10.16
CA ARG A 28 24.82 -8.64 -9.56
C ARG A 28 25.81 -8.16 -8.51
N SER A 29 26.50 -7.08 -8.79
CA SER A 29 27.45 -6.47 -7.85
C SER A 29 26.77 -6.06 -6.55
N LEU A 30 25.58 -5.42 -6.66
CA LEU A 30 24.79 -5.06 -5.50
C LEU A 30 24.34 -6.30 -4.71
N ALA A 31 23.84 -7.34 -5.39
CA ALA A 31 23.42 -8.57 -4.74
C ALA A 31 24.55 -9.26 -3.98
N ARG A 32 25.75 -9.35 -4.59
CA ARG A 32 26.94 -9.92 -3.96
C ARG A 32 27.42 -9.10 -2.75
N ARG A 33 27.30 -7.78 -2.83
CA ARG A 33 27.62 -6.88 -1.72
C ARG A 33 26.65 -7.07 -0.56
N MET A 34 25.35 -7.09 -0.81
CA MET A 34 24.32 -7.35 0.22
C MET A 34 24.49 -8.70 0.90
N ALA A 35 24.98 -9.72 0.17
CA ALA A 35 25.26 -11.04 0.73
C ALA A 35 26.52 -11.10 1.61
N LYS A 36 27.45 -10.16 1.48
CA LYS A 36 28.72 -10.12 2.23
C LYS A 36 28.68 -9.19 3.44
N GLU A 37 27.90 -8.11 3.38
CA GLU A 37 27.87 -7.05 4.37
C GLU A 37 26.57 -7.09 5.15
N PRO A 38 26.58 -6.82 6.46
CA PRO A 38 25.35 -6.60 7.21
C PRO A 38 24.54 -5.48 6.54
N CYS A 39 23.27 -5.75 6.21
CA CYS A 39 22.44 -4.75 5.58
C CYS A 39 21.00 -4.75 6.12
N LEU A 40 20.44 -3.56 6.25
CA LEU A 40 19.03 -3.32 6.49
C LEU A 40 18.39 -2.92 5.15
N LEU A 41 17.43 -3.69 4.70
CA LEU A 41 16.65 -3.39 3.52
C LEU A 41 15.46 -2.51 3.91
N THR A 42 15.29 -1.39 3.24
CA THR A 42 14.16 -0.50 3.49
C THR A 42 13.44 -0.16 2.19
N ILE A 43 12.14 0.08 2.30
CA ILE A 43 11.26 0.36 1.17
C ILE A 43 10.31 1.51 1.53
N SER A 44 9.98 2.32 0.54
CA SER A 44 9.06 3.45 0.74
C SER A 44 7.61 2.99 0.82
N TRP A 45 6.83 3.60 1.68
CA TRP A 45 5.38 3.40 1.79
C TRP A 45 4.60 3.78 0.53
N SER A 46 5.13 4.69 -0.27
CA SER A 46 4.45 5.17 -1.47
C SER A 46 4.25 4.11 -2.56
N LEU A 47 5.05 3.05 -2.56
CA LEU A 47 4.97 1.97 -3.56
C LEU A 47 3.61 1.25 -3.55
N GLN A 48 2.91 1.22 -2.42
CA GLN A 48 1.55 0.66 -2.35
C GLN A 48 0.52 1.39 -3.23
N ARG A 49 0.82 2.60 -3.69
CA ARG A 49 -0.09 3.45 -4.46
C ARG A 49 -0.04 3.19 -5.96
N THR A 50 0.49 2.07 -6.36
CA THR A 50 0.55 1.63 -7.75
C THR A 50 -0.23 0.33 -7.95
N GLU A 51 -0.52 0.00 -9.19
CA GLU A 51 -1.05 -1.33 -9.52
C GLU A 51 -0.09 -2.40 -9.01
N ASN A 52 -0.63 -3.44 -8.36
CA ASN A 52 0.15 -4.49 -7.69
C ASN A 52 1.19 -3.95 -6.68
N GLY A 53 0.93 -2.82 -6.04
CA GLY A 53 1.83 -2.16 -5.12
C GLY A 53 2.15 -2.94 -3.84
N ASP A 54 1.46 -4.03 -3.56
CA ASP A 54 1.74 -5.01 -2.51
C ASP A 54 2.96 -5.90 -2.84
N GLN A 55 3.24 -6.14 -4.13
CA GLN A 55 4.29 -7.05 -4.58
C GLN A 55 5.71 -6.62 -4.16
N PRO A 56 6.11 -5.34 -4.23
CA PRO A 56 7.40 -4.90 -3.72
C PRO A 56 7.61 -5.19 -2.23
N TYR A 57 6.56 -5.06 -1.41
CA TYR A 57 6.64 -5.37 0.03
C TYR A 57 6.82 -6.86 0.29
N TRP A 58 6.15 -7.70 -0.49
CA TRP A 58 6.38 -9.14 -0.44
C TRP A 58 7.80 -9.49 -0.88
N MET A 59 8.25 -8.93 -2.00
CA MET A 59 9.58 -9.22 -2.54
C MET A 59 10.73 -8.78 -1.63
N ILE A 60 10.61 -7.66 -0.92
CA ILE A 60 11.66 -7.25 0.03
C ILE A 60 11.76 -8.22 1.21
N GLY A 61 10.63 -8.78 1.67
CA GLY A 61 10.62 -9.85 2.67
C GLY A 61 11.32 -11.12 2.18
N VAL A 62 11.03 -11.54 0.94
CA VAL A 62 11.70 -12.67 0.28
C VAL A 62 13.21 -12.41 0.16
N LEU A 63 13.61 -11.21 -0.26
CA LEU A 63 15.03 -10.84 -0.37
C LEU A 63 15.74 -10.89 0.98
N GLY A 64 15.13 -10.36 2.03
CA GLY A 64 15.67 -10.46 3.40
C GLY A 64 15.83 -11.91 3.87
N ALA A 65 14.87 -12.77 3.53
CA ALA A 65 14.96 -14.21 3.84
C ALA A 65 16.08 -14.89 3.05
N MET A 66 16.24 -14.58 1.76
CA MET A 66 17.32 -15.12 0.92
C MET A 66 18.72 -14.70 1.40
N LEU A 67 18.85 -13.50 1.95
CA LEU A 67 20.10 -13.01 2.52
C LEU A 67 20.39 -13.61 3.91
N GLY A 68 19.41 -14.26 4.53
CA GLY A 68 19.58 -14.87 5.85
C GLY A 68 19.74 -13.88 7.00
N ASN A 69 19.31 -12.62 6.82
CA ASN A 69 19.55 -11.53 7.75
C ASN A 69 18.31 -11.09 8.57
N LEU A 70 17.17 -11.78 8.40
CA LEU A 70 15.95 -11.50 9.17
C LEU A 70 16.16 -11.81 10.65
N GLY A 71 15.80 -10.85 11.50
CA GLY A 71 15.92 -11.00 12.96
C GLY A 71 17.31 -10.76 13.53
N LEU A 72 18.30 -10.47 12.71
CA LEU A 72 19.64 -10.11 13.19
C LEU A 72 19.69 -8.61 13.57
N PRO A 73 20.44 -8.23 14.62
CA PRO A 73 20.57 -6.83 15.04
C PRO A 73 21.07 -5.92 13.91
N GLY A 74 20.33 -4.85 13.63
CA GLY A 74 20.68 -3.87 12.59
C GLY A 74 20.57 -4.37 11.14
N GLN A 75 19.97 -5.52 10.93
CA GLN A 75 19.80 -6.15 9.62
C GLN A 75 18.33 -6.51 9.37
N GLY A 76 18.06 -7.11 8.22
CA GLY A 76 16.74 -7.59 7.84
C GLY A 76 15.96 -6.61 7.00
N VAL A 77 14.66 -6.49 7.27
CA VAL A 77 13.74 -5.67 6.48
C VAL A 77 13.05 -4.65 7.38
N ALA A 78 12.98 -3.42 6.93
CA ALA A 78 12.25 -2.35 7.58
C ALA A 78 11.51 -1.48 6.56
N TYR A 79 10.33 -1.01 6.93
CA TYR A 79 9.61 -0.01 6.15
C TYR A 79 8.82 0.91 7.08
N GLY A 80 8.93 2.20 6.84
CA GLY A 80 8.14 3.20 7.54
C GLY A 80 8.36 3.32 9.05
N TYR A 81 9.44 2.80 9.61
CA TYR A 81 9.77 2.98 11.02
C TYR A 81 9.92 4.48 11.32
N GLY A 82 9.11 4.99 12.24
CA GLY A 82 9.08 6.40 12.60
C GLY A 82 8.32 7.32 11.63
N SER A 83 7.78 6.80 10.52
CA SER A 83 6.99 7.59 9.56
C SER A 83 5.51 7.71 9.93
N ILE A 84 5.06 6.93 10.87
CA ILE A 84 3.77 7.03 11.54
C ILE A 84 3.99 7.01 13.05
N HIS A 85 3.04 7.48 13.82
CA HIS A 85 3.14 7.65 15.29
C HIS A 85 3.50 6.39 16.10
N ASN A 86 3.75 5.27 15.47
CA ASN A 86 4.00 3.99 16.12
C ASN A 86 5.46 3.51 16.03
N TYR A 87 6.44 4.31 15.84
CA TYR A 87 7.89 3.98 15.91
C TYR A 87 8.29 2.53 15.59
N GLY A 88 7.56 1.88 14.67
CA GLY A 88 7.80 0.48 14.29
C GLY A 88 7.32 -0.59 15.28
N PHE A 89 6.76 -0.22 16.40
CA PHE A 89 6.13 -1.16 17.32
C PHE A 89 4.64 -1.27 16.98
N GLY A 90 4.14 -2.48 16.81
CA GLY A 90 2.73 -2.77 16.52
C GLY A 90 1.75 -2.45 17.65
N GLY A 91 2.15 -1.58 18.57
CA GLY A 91 1.34 -1.04 19.63
C GLY A 91 1.64 0.45 19.81
N ARG A 92 0.63 1.24 20.07
CA ARG A 92 0.84 2.60 20.60
C ARG A 92 1.72 2.46 21.83
N PRO A 93 2.80 3.26 21.98
CA PRO A 93 3.39 3.40 23.30
C PRO A 93 2.23 3.75 24.24
N ALA A 94 2.07 2.97 25.28
CA ALA A 94 1.07 3.25 26.28
C ALA A 94 1.37 4.68 26.79
N LEU A 95 0.54 5.65 26.35
CA LEU A 95 0.64 6.98 26.93
C LEU A 95 0.36 6.81 28.43
N PRO A 96 1.12 7.46 29.30
CA PRO A 96 0.95 7.34 30.75
C PRO A 96 -0.40 7.90 31.25
N PHE A 97 -1.23 8.37 30.33
CA PHE A 97 -2.56 8.90 30.61
C PHE A 97 -3.53 8.50 29.48
N PRO A 98 -4.79 8.20 29.81
CA PRO A 98 -5.81 7.94 28.80
C PRO A 98 -6.02 9.19 27.94
N VAL A 99 -5.92 9.06 26.62
CA VAL A 99 -6.38 10.12 25.71
C VAL A 99 -7.89 10.05 25.67
N ALA A 100 -8.56 11.13 26.08
CA ALA A 100 -10.01 11.23 26.00
C ALA A 100 -10.45 11.15 24.52
N ASP A 101 -11.30 10.20 24.22
CA ASP A 101 -12.00 10.15 22.93
C ASP A 101 -13.23 11.05 23.00
N LEU A 102 -13.50 11.76 21.90
CA LEU A 102 -14.78 12.45 21.76
C LEU A 102 -15.92 11.42 21.74
N PRO A 103 -17.07 11.72 22.36
CA PRO A 103 -18.23 10.83 22.28
C PRO A 103 -18.57 10.55 20.82
N LYS A 104 -18.51 9.29 20.44
CA LYS A 104 -18.91 8.80 19.12
C LYS A 104 -19.97 7.73 19.31
N GLY A 105 -21.10 7.88 18.61
CA GLY A 105 -22.17 6.89 18.64
C GLY A 105 -21.70 5.50 18.17
N GLN A 106 -22.62 4.57 18.12
CA GLN A 106 -22.37 3.24 17.55
C GLN A 106 -22.63 3.28 16.05
N ASN A 107 -21.64 2.90 15.27
CA ASN A 107 -21.81 2.69 13.84
C ASN A 107 -22.50 1.34 13.60
N LYS A 108 -23.66 1.36 12.96
CA LYS A 108 -24.40 0.15 12.57
C LYS A 108 -23.76 -0.58 11.40
N ILE A 109 -22.90 0.10 10.65
CA ILE A 109 -22.18 -0.45 9.51
C ILE A 109 -20.80 -0.94 9.98
N SER A 110 -20.57 -2.22 9.92
CA SER A 110 -19.30 -2.86 10.29
C SER A 110 -18.38 -3.15 9.09
N THR A 111 -18.90 -2.94 7.88
CA THR A 111 -18.17 -3.22 6.63
C THR A 111 -17.57 -1.93 6.07
N TYR A 112 -16.39 -2.02 5.50
CA TYR A 112 -15.76 -0.93 4.76
C TYR A 112 -15.25 -1.44 3.42
N ILE A 113 -15.24 -0.56 2.42
CA ILE A 113 -14.66 -0.84 1.10
C ILE A 113 -13.21 -0.35 1.09
N PRO A 114 -12.25 -1.14 0.60
CA PRO A 114 -10.87 -0.70 0.47
C PRO A 114 -10.74 0.59 -0.35
N VAL A 115 -9.86 1.50 0.08
CA VAL A 115 -9.63 2.79 -0.59
C VAL A 115 -9.32 2.62 -2.08
N ALA A 116 -8.56 1.59 -2.45
CA ALA A 116 -8.22 1.28 -3.83
C ALA A 116 -9.45 0.94 -4.72
N ARG A 117 -10.60 0.66 -4.09
CA ARG A 117 -11.85 0.27 -4.77
C ARG A 117 -12.91 1.38 -4.79
N ILE A 118 -12.57 2.59 -4.39
CA ILE A 118 -13.52 3.71 -4.39
C ILE A 118 -14.11 3.94 -5.78
N ALA A 119 -13.28 3.99 -6.82
CA ALA A 119 -13.76 4.20 -8.18
C ALA A 119 -14.67 3.04 -8.65
N ASP A 120 -14.28 1.79 -8.36
CA ASP A 120 -15.10 0.61 -8.69
C ASP A 120 -16.46 0.68 -8.01
N MET A 121 -16.47 0.94 -6.71
CA MET A 121 -17.70 1.05 -5.91
C MET A 121 -18.68 2.10 -6.46
N LEU A 122 -18.17 3.25 -6.86
CA LEU A 122 -19.00 4.35 -7.35
C LEU A 122 -19.51 4.12 -8.78
N LEU A 123 -18.77 3.36 -9.60
CA LEU A 123 -19.12 3.07 -10.99
C LEU A 123 -19.97 1.83 -11.15
N ASP A 124 -19.92 0.90 -10.20
CA ASP A 124 -20.61 -0.40 -10.25
C ASP A 124 -21.37 -0.71 -8.96
N PRO A 125 -22.39 0.08 -8.58
CA PRO A 125 -23.23 -0.22 -7.43
C PRO A 125 -23.89 -1.61 -7.55
N GLY A 126 -23.75 -2.44 -6.52
CA GLY A 126 -24.22 -3.83 -6.52
C GLY A 126 -23.19 -4.86 -7.03
N GLY A 127 -22.11 -4.41 -7.64
CA GLY A 127 -20.97 -5.26 -7.97
C GLY A 127 -20.27 -5.79 -6.73
N THR A 128 -19.37 -6.76 -6.88
CA THR A 128 -18.70 -7.41 -5.76
C THR A 128 -17.19 -7.38 -5.86
N VAL A 129 -16.53 -7.47 -4.71
CA VAL A 129 -15.07 -7.56 -4.60
C VAL A 129 -14.66 -8.55 -3.52
N PRO A 130 -13.71 -9.47 -3.79
CA PRO A 130 -13.12 -10.31 -2.76
C PRO A 130 -12.20 -9.47 -1.87
N PHE A 131 -12.41 -9.54 -0.55
CA PHE A 131 -11.60 -8.83 0.42
C PHE A 131 -11.51 -9.60 1.73
N ASN A 132 -10.29 -9.89 2.17
CA ASN A 132 -10.01 -10.62 3.42
C ASN A 132 -10.81 -11.92 3.58
N GLY A 133 -10.89 -12.73 2.52
CA GLY A 133 -11.62 -14.00 2.52
C GLY A 133 -13.14 -13.88 2.51
N LYS A 134 -13.66 -12.67 2.29
CA LYS A 134 -15.10 -12.39 2.16
C LYS A 134 -15.37 -11.77 0.80
N GLU A 135 -16.58 -11.92 0.31
CA GLU A 135 -17.09 -11.14 -0.82
C GLU A 135 -17.87 -9.94 -0.27
N LEU A 136 -17.46 -8.74 -0.68
CA LEU A 136 -18.13 -7.50 -0.32
C LEU A 136 -18.93 -6.99 -1.52
N THR A 137 -20.15 -6.53 -1.27
CA THR A 137 -20.99 -5.88 -2.29
C THR A 137 -20.85 -4.37 -2.20
N TYR A 138 -20.67 -3.71 -3.32
CA TYR A 138 -20.60 -2.26 -3.40
C TYR A 138 -21.97 -1.62 -3.12
N PRO A 139 -22.04 -0.72 -2.12
CA PRO A 139 -23.27 0.03 -1.89
C PRO A 139 -23.49 1.11 -2.96
N ASP A 140 -24.75 1.51 -3.16
CA ASP A 140 -25.10 2.67 -3.97
C ASP A 140 -24.91 3.96 -3.16
N ILE A 141 -23.77 4.61 -3.34
CA ILE A 141 -23.35 5.80 -2.58
C ILE A 141 -23.98 7.06 -3.18
N LYS A 142 -24.78 7.76 -2.39
CA LYS A 142 -25.41 9.02 -2.75
C LYS A 142 -24.68 10.24 -2.21
N LEU A 143 -24.00 10.09 -1.06
CA LEU A 143 -23.28 11.16 -0.41
C LEU A 143 -21.88 10.69 -0.03
N ILE A 144 -20.88 11.50 -0.34
CA ILE A 144 -19.51 11.35 0.15
C ILE A 144 -19.22 12.50 1.13
N TYR A 145 -18.79 12.15 2.34
CA TYR A 145 -18.18 13.08 3.28
C TYR A 145 -16.70 12.77 3.37
N TRP A 146 -15.88 13.61 2.75
CA TRP A 146 -14.44 13.43 2.70
C TRP A 146 -13.76 14.29 3.76
N ALA A 147 -13.14 13.67 4.74
CA ALA A 147 -12.47 14.33 5.85
C ALA A 147 -10.95 14.11 5.77
N GLY A 148 -10.24 15.12 5.34
CA GLY A 148 -8.77 15.11 5.20
C GLY A 148 -8.25 14.31 4.02
N GLY A 149 -7.06 14.69 3.54
CA GLY A 149 -6.43 14.06 2.39
C GLY A 149 -6.99 14.52 1.04
N ASN A 150 -6.27 14.19 -0.03
CA ASN A 150 -6.62 14.61 -1.38
C ASN A 150 -6.53 13.40 -2.34
N PRO A 151 -7.64 12.68 -2.58
CA PRO A 151 -7.65 11.51 -3.43
C PRO A 151 -7.20 11.81 -4.85
N TYR A 152 -7.45 13.00 -5.38
CA TYR A 152 -6.96 13.41 -6.70
C TYR A 152 -5.44 13.60 -6.78
N HIS A 153 -4.72 13.43 -5.68
CA HIS A 153 -3.26 13.43 -5.66
C HIS A 153 -2.63 12.06 -5.54
N HIS A 154 -3.32 11.13 -4.91
CA HIS A 154 -2.69 9.86 -4.55
C HIS A 154 -3.55 8.62 -4.81
N HIS A 155 -4.72 8.75 -5.42
CA HIS A 155 -5.51 7.59 -5.83
C HIS A 155 -4.96 7.01 -7.15
N GLN A 156 -5.14 5.71 -7.32
CA GLN A 156 -4.84 5.03 -8.58
C GLN A 156 -5.85 5.46 -9.65
N ASP A 157 -5.41 5.52 -10.92
CA ASP A 157 -6.24 5.86 -12.06
C ASP A 157 -7.15 7.09 -11.85
N LEU A 158 -6.53 8.27 -11.86
CA LEU A 158 -7.23 9.53 -11.63
C LEU A 158 -8.30 9.83 -12.69
N ASN A 159 -8.16 9.33 -13.92
CA ASN A 159 -9.16 9.54 -14.95
C ASN A 159 -10.44 8.78 -14.62
N ARG A 160 -10.30 7.54 -14.19
CA ARG A 160 -11.42 6.73 -13.73
C ARG A 160 -12.04 7.28 -12.45
N LEU A 161 -11.22 7.78 -11.53
CA LEU A 161 -11.71 8.44 -10.32
C LEU A 161 -12.56 9.68 -10.64
N ARG A 162 -12.16 10.50 -11.61
CA ARG A 162 -12.96 11.66 -12.04
C ARG A 162 -14.35 11.26 -12.54
N GLU A 163 -14.44 10.21 -13.34
CA GLU A 163 -15.72 9.67 -13.78
C GLU A 163 -16.55 9.19 -12.58
N ALA A 164 -15.94 8.40 -11.70
CA ALA A 164 -16.59 7.87 -10.51
C ALA A 164 -17.09 8.98 -9.57
N TRP A 165 -16.30 10.04 -9.41
CA TRP A 165 -16.63 11.17 -8.53
C TRP A 165 -17.84 11.99 -8.98
N SER A 166 -18.26 11.86 -10.23
CA SER A 166 -19.47 12.49 -10.75
C SER A 166 -20.76 11.71 -10.46
N LYS A 167 -20.68 10.52 -9.87
CA LYS A 167 -21.86 9.66 -9.64
C LYS A 167 -22.65 10.01 -8.39
N PRO A 168 -22.01 10.30 -7.22
CA PRO A 168 -22.75 10.71 -6.04
C PRO A 168 -23.50 12.01 -6.22
N GLU A 169 -24.66 12.11 -5.59
CA GLU A 169 -25.51 13.33 -5.65
C GLU A 169 -24.89 14.50 -4.88
N THR A 170 -24.12 14.20 -3.82
CA THR A 170 -23.52 15.20 -2.94
C THR A 170 -22.12 14.78 -2.51
N ILE A 171 -21.19 15.71 -2.59
CA ILE A 171 -19.82 15.54 -2.08
C ILE A 171 -19.51 16.72 -1.15
N ILE A 172 -19.14 16.40 0.08
CA ILE A 172 -18.70 17.35 1.10
C ILE A 172 -17.22 17.07 1.37
N VAL A 173 -16.37 18.06 1.15
CA VAL A 173 -14.93 17.96 1.44
C VAL A 173 -14.60 18.85 2.63
N ASN A 174 -14.04 18.24 3.68
CA ASN A 174 -13.56 18.95 4.86
C ASN A 174 -12.03 18.97 4.84
N ASP A 175 -11.47 20.01 4.27
CA ASP A 175 -10.04 20.23 4.12
C ASP A 175 -9.71 21.69 4.44
N PRO A 176 -8.60 22.00 5.13
CA PRO A 176 -8.20 23.38 5.42
C PRO A 176 -7.74 24.16 4.18
N PHE A 177 -7.46 23.47 3.09
CA PHE A 177 -7.00 24.08 1.85
C PHE A 177 -7.97 23.76 0.70
N TRP A 178 -8.03 24.66 -0.28
CA TRP A 178 -8.72 24.39 -1.53
C TRP A 178 -7.87 23.44 -2.38
N THR A 179 -8.17 22.15 -2.30
CA THR A 179 -7.45 21.08 -3.01
C THR A 179 -8.09 20.73 -4.35
N ALA A 180 -7.49 19.81 -5.10
CA ALA A 180 -8.04 19.30 -6.35
C ALA A 180 -9.32 18.46 -6.16
N THR A 181 -9.51 17.92 -4.96
CA THR A 181 -10.70 17.14 -4.60
C THR A 181 -11.87 18.05 -4.24
#